data_7535855658a2f702058a81f025e0ef3a
#
_entry.id   7535855658a2f702058a81f025e0ef3a
#
_cell.length_a   1.000
_cell.length_b   1.000
_cell.length_c   1.000
_cell.angle_alpha   90.00
_cell.angle_beta   90.00
_cell.angle_gamma   90.00
#
_symmetry.space_group_name_H-M   'P 1'
#
loop_
_entity.id
_entity.type
_entity.pdbx_description
1 polymer ?
#
loop_
_entity_poly.entity_id
_entity_poly.type
_entity_poly.pdbx_seq_one_letter_code
_entity_poly.pdbx_strand_id
1 'polypeptide(L)'
;MTACLRRTRTLLALTFALAGAWAAAAAAAPLSLRDDSGQTLTLAAPVQRVVSLAPHLAELVFAAGAGDRLVGVMRYSDHPPEALLLPLVGDAFAINLEVVATLKPELLLVWRSGINPRQQQRLATLGLPIYANEISSVDGIADTLRRFGRLFGTEAVADAAALRTELRWRELRARYGRRSPVRVFYQLWHEPLMTANRSHLIHQAIIACGGINVFGGQPGLTPTVSWEAAVAADPQLVVTSGSDNEPARLEAWQRFSQVSAVAAGHLVALPGHRLARMSPAFVDGALALCEAIDRSRH
;
A
#
# COMPACT_ATOMS: atom_id res chain seq x y z
N MET A 1 0.32 -82.76 64.68
CA MET A 1 1.07 -81.56 65.07
C MET A 1 1.88 -81.18 63.87
N THR A 2 1.44 -80.30 63.00
CA THR A 2 2.21 -79.48 62.06
C THR A 2 1.21 -78.77 61.08
N ALA A 3 1.09 -77.47 61.26
CA ALA A 3 0.21 -76.60 60.48
C ALA A 3 0.81 -76.33 59.11
N CYS A 4 0.07 -76.52 58.04
CA CYS A 4 0.47 -76.18 56.68
C CYS A 4 -0.19 -74.86 56.29
N LEU A 5 0.67 -73.83 56.26
CA LEU A 5 0.27 -72.53 55.76
C LEU A 5 0.18 -72.58 54.23
N ARG A 6 -1.02 -72.43 53.71
CA ARG A 6 -1.26 -72.10 52.28
C ARG A 6 -1.18 -70.57 52.07
N ARG A 7 -0.15 -70.12 51.38
CA ARG A 7 -0.08 -68.76 50.83
C ARG A 7 -0.87 -68.62 49.54
N THR A 8 -1.98 -67.92 49.60
CA THR A 8 -2.74 -67.47 48.41
C THR A 8 -2.06 -66.22 47.86
N ARG A 9 -1.47 -66.33 46.70
CA ARG A 9 -0.94 -65.20 45.93
C ARG A 9 -2.12 -64.59 45.16
N THR A 10 -2.56 -63.44 45.60
CA THR A 10 -3.51 -62.59 44.83
C THR A 10 -2.74 -61.82 43.75
N LEU A 11 -2.95 -62.17 42.48
CA LEU A 11 -2.46 -61.44 41.35
C LEU A 11 -3.36 -60.22 41.19
N LEU A 12 -2.85 -58.98 41.51
CA LEU A 12 -3.45 -57.74 41.11
C LEU A 12 -3.06 -57.48 39.63
N ALA A 13 -4.06 -57.63 38.74
CA ALA A 13 -3.92 -57.17 37.37
C ALA A 13 -4.08 -55.65 37.33
N LEU A 14 -2.95 -54.93 37.16
CA LEU A 14 -2.94 -53.51 36.85
C LEU A 14 -3.36 -53.32 35.38
N THR A 15 -4.61 -53.01 35.15
CA THR A 15 -5.08 -52.50 33.83
C THR A 15 -4.64 -51.05 33.67
N PHE A 16 -3.57 -50.86 32.93
CA PHE A 16 -3.13 -49.54 32.46
C PHE A 16 -4.12 -49.07 31.39
N ALA A 17 -5.08 -48.23 31.76
CA ALA A 17 -5.92 -47.54 30.81
C ALA A 17 -5.08 -46.44 30.14
N LEU A 18 -4.58 -46.69 28.92
CA LEU A 18 -4.10 -45.65 28.02
C LEU A 18 -5.26 -44.74 27.64
N ALA A 19 -5.47 -43.70 28.41
CA ALA A 19 -6.29 -42.58 27.97
C ALA A 19 -5.50 -41.84 26.89
N GLY A 20 -5.74 -42.19 25.64
CA GLY A 20 -5.28 -41.42 24.46
C GLY A 20 -5.93 -40.03 24.51
N ALA A 21 -5.18 -39.05 24.98
CA ALA A 21 -5.56 -37.64 24.77
C ALA A 21 -5.49 -37.35 23.29
N TRP A 22 -6.61 -37.51 22.60
CA TRP A 22 -6.81 -36.86 21.34
C TRP A 22 -6.84 -35.35 21.63
N ALA A 23 -5.70 -34.70 21.45
CA ALA A 23 -5.67 -33.26 21.30
C ALA A 23 -6.51 -32.94 20.02
N ALA A 24 -7.79 -32.64 20.23
CA ALA A 24 -8.60 -32.04 19.20
C ALA A 24 -7.84 -30.76 18.82
N ALA A 25 -7.16 -30.78 17.68
CA ALA A 25 -6.65 -29.57 17.09
C ALA A 25 -7.85 -28.63 16.97
N ALA A 26 -7.92 -27.65 17.84
CA ALA A 26 -8.95 -26.62 17.75
C ALA A 26 -8.82 -26.02 16.34
N ALA A 27 -9.77 -26.37 15.46
CA ALA A 27 -9.80 -25.78 14.14
C ALA A 27 -9.91 -24.27 14.36
N ALA A 28 -8.88 -23.55 14.00
CA ALA A 28 -8.90 -22.09 14.08
C ALA A 28 -10.14 -21.60 13.35
N ALA A 29 -10.88 -20.69 13.96
CA ALA A 29 -12.05 -20.12 13.32
C ALA A 29 -11.65 -19.54 11.96
N PRO A 30 -12.46 -19.75 10.91
CA PRO A 30 -12.12 -19.25 9.59
C PRO A 30 -11.93 -17.73 9.63
N LEU A 31 -10.85 -17.27 9.01
CA LEU A 31 -10.55 -15.85 8.88
C LEU A 31 -11.52 -15.21 7.91
N SER A 32 -12.31 -14.26 8.37
CA SER A 32 -13.24 -13.48 7.54
C SER A 32 -12.77 -12.03 7.45
N LEU A 33 -12.53 -11.55 6.23
CA LEU A 33 -12.09 -10.19 5.96
C LEU A 33 -12.94 -9.57 4.86
N ARG A 34 -13.39 -8.34 5.09
CA ARG A 34 -14.07 -7.55 4.06
C ARG A 34 -13.03 -6.74 3.28
N ASP A 35 -13.06 -6.82 1.96
CA ASP A 35 -12.23 -6.05 1.07
C ASP A 35 -12.85 -4.67 0.73
N ASP A 36 -12.14 -3.84 -0.03
CA ASP A 36 -12.61 -2.50 -0.39
C ASP A 36 -13.62 -2.49 -1.56
N SER A 37 -13.94 -3.64 -2.15
CA SER A 37 -15.10 -3.81 -3.03
C SER A 37 -16.39 -4.11 -2.25
N GLY A 38 -16.26 -4.39 -0.96
CA GLY A 38 -17.35 -4.79 -0.08
C GLY A 38 -17.58 -6.30 -0.04
N GLN A 39 -16.78 -7.10 -0.74
CA GLN A 39 -16.84 -8.56 -0.69
C GLN A 39 -16.18 -9.09 0.57
N THR A 40 -16.72 -10.20 1.09
CA THR A 40 -16.15 -10.89 2.24
C THR A 40 -15.34 -12.08 1.75
N LEU A 41 -14.05 -12.06 2.03
CA LEU A 41 -13.14 -13.17 1.81
C LEU A 41 -13.12 -14.05 3.06
N THR A 42 -13.41 -15.35 2.90
CA THR A 42 -13.33 -16.34 3.99
C THR A 42 -12.21 -17.33 3.68
N LEU A 43 -11.25 -17.43 4.58
CA LEU A 43 -10.08 -18.28 4.45
C LEU A 43 -9.99 -19.24 5.63
N ALA A 44 -9.57 -20.47 5.36
CA ALA A 44 -9.41 -21.49 6.41
C ALA A 44 -8.18 -21.21 7.31
N ALA A 45 -7.17 -20.52 6.79
CA ALA A 45 -5.93 -20.18 7.48
C ALA A 45 -5.31 -18.90 6.86
N PRO A 46 -4.34 -18.27 7.52
CA PRO A 46 -3.58 -17.16 6.94
C PRO A 46 -2.91 -17.57 5.62
N VAL A 47 -2.96 -16.65 4.65
CA VAL A 47 -2.43 -16.84 3.28
C VAL A 47 -0.92 -17.05 3.31
N GLN A 48 -0.44 -18.07 2.60
CA GLN A 48 0.98 -18.41 2.50
C GLN A 48 1.58 -18.04 1.14
N ARG A 49 0.76 -17.91 0.10
CA ARG A 49 1.22 -17.62 -1.26
C ARG A 49 0.33 -16.55 -1.88
N VAL A 50 0.88 -15.38 -2.14
CA VAL A 50 0.12 -14.25 -2.68
C VAL A 50 0.82 -13.63 -3.88
N VAL A 51 0.07 -13.23 -4.89
CA VAL A 51 0.54 -12.40 -5.99
C VAL A 51 0.01 -10.97 -5.81
N SER A 52 0.91 -10.01 -5.88
CA SER A 52 0.56 -8.58 -5.85
C SER A 52 0.45 -8.03 -7.26
N LEU A 53 -0.72 -7.48 -7.59
CA LEU A 53 -1.01 -6.88 -8.91
C LEU A 53 -0.91 -5.35 -8.90
N ALA A 54 -0.17 -4.79 -7.93
CA ALA A 54 0.22 -3.38 -7.93
C ALA A 54 1.47 -3.16 -7.05
N PRO A 55 2.37 -2.22 -7.40
CA PRO A 55 3.61 -1.99 -6.65
C PRO A 55 3.39 -1.64 -5.17
N HIS A 56 2.46 -0.75 -4.87
CA HIS A 56 2.16 -0.35 -3.49
C HIS A 56 1.59 -1.49 -2.64
N LEU A 57 0.88 -2.46 -3.24
CA LEU A 57 0.39 -3.63 -2.54
C LEU A 57 1.53 -4.56 -2.14
N ALA A 58 2.56 -4.72 -2.99
CA ALA A 58 3.77 -5.45 -2.62
C ALA A 58 4.48 -4.78 -1.43
N GLU A 59 4.64 -3.45 -1.47
CA GLU A 59 5.22 -2.68 -0.35
C GLU A 59 4.43 -2.87 0.96
N LEU A 60 3.10 -2.87 0.89
CA LEU A 60 2.23 -3.10 2.04
C LEU A 60 2.37 -4.51 2.60
N VAL A 61 2.52 -5.53 1.75
CA VAL A 61 2.76 -6.91 2.19
C VAL A 61 4.11 -7.01 2.92
N PHE A 62 5.17 -6.42 2.37
CA PHE A 62 6.47 -6.35 3.06
C PHE A 62 6.37 -5.59 4.39
N ALA A 63 5.71 -4.43 4.39
CA ALA A 63 5.56 -3.61 5.59
C ALA A 63 4.70 -4.29 6.68
N ALA A 64 3.76 -5.15 6.28
CA ALA A 64 2.99 -6.00 7.18
C ALA A 64 3.78 -7.22 7.71
N GLY A 65 5.04 -7.41 7.30
CA GLY A 65 5.88 -8.51 7.75
C GLY A 65 5.61 -9.84 7.03
N ALA A 66 5.02 -9.79 5.84
CA ALA A 66 4.64 -10.96 5.05
C ALA A 66 5.34 -11.03 3.67
N GLY A 67 6.50 -10.39 3.52
CA GLY A 67 7.24 -10.37 2.26
C GLY A 67 7.60 -11.75 1.72
N ASP A 68 7.85 -12.71 2.61
CA ASP A 68 8.10 -14.13 2.29
C ASP A 68 6.89 -14.86 1.69
N ARG A 69 5.69 -14.29 1.80
CA ARG A 69 4.45 -14.82 1.20
C ARG A 69 4.25 -14.36 -0.24
N LEU A 70 4.96 -13.32 -0.68
CA LEU A 70 4.89 -12.86 -2.07
C LEU A 70 5.59 -13.86 -2.99
N VAL A 71 4.84 -14.38 -3.97
CA VAL A 71 5.36 -15.30 -4.98
C VAL A 71 5.43 -14.67 -6.37
N GLY A 72 4.87 -13.48 -6.56
CA GLY A 72 4.93 -12.73 -7.81
C GLY A 72 4.47 -11.29 -7.62
N VAL A 73 5.04 -10.39 -8.41
CA VAL A 73 4.80 -8.95 -8.34
C VAL A 73 4.67 -8.33 -9.74
N MET A 74 4.07 -7.16 -9.81
CA MET A 74 4.01 -6.36 -11.03
C MET A 74 5.33 -5.62 -11.28
N ARG A 75 5.57 -5.21 -12.53
CA ARG A 75 6.65 -4.27 -12.88
C ARG A 75 6.60 -3.02 -11.99
N TYR A 76 7.75 -2.46 -11.69
CA TYR A 76 7.93 -1.32 -10.77
C TYR A 76 7.65 -1.63 -9.28
N SER A 77 7.55 -2.90 -8.91
CA SER A 77 7.65 -3.32 -7.51
C SER A 77 9.13 -3.41 -7.13
N ASP A 78 9.74 -2.27 -6.85
CA ASP A 78 11.19 -2.10 -6.62
C ASP A 78 11.50 -1.70 -5.18
N HIS A 79 10.48 -1.64 -4.33
CA HIS A 79 10.63 -1.32 -2.93
C HIS A 79 9.80 -2.26 -2.02
N PRO A 80 10.40 -2.84 -0.98
CA PRO A 80 11.85 -2.82 -0.68
C PRO A 80 12.65 -3.57 -1.76
N PRO A 81 13.99 -3.45 -1.78
CA PRO A 81 14.83 -4.07 -2.81
C PRO A 81 14.63 -5.57 -3.00
N GLU A 82 14.20 -6.27 -1.96
CA GLU A 82 13.89 -7.70 -2.00
C GLU A 82 12.76 -8.02 -2.99
N ALA A 83 11.87 -7.09 -3.26
CA ALA A 83 10.80 -7.26 -4.25
C ALA A 83 11.34 -7.47 -5.67
N LEU A 84 12.54 -6.94 -5.99
CA LEU A 84 13.19 -7.12 -7.29
C LEU A 84 13.59 -8.58 -7.57
N LEU A 85 13.68 -9.41 -6.54
CA LEU A 85 14.03 -10.83 -6.66
C LEU A 85 12.83 -11.71 -7.02
N LEU A 86 11.62 -11.15 -6.97
CA LEU A 86 10.38 -11.89 -7.20
C LEU A 86 10.03 -11.97 -8.69
N PRO A 87 9.38 -13.07 -9.12
CA PRO A 87 8.88 -13.21 -10.48
C PRO A 87 7.95 -12.08 -10.89
N LEU A 88 8.18 -11.52 -12.09
CA LEU A 88 7.28 -10.51 -12.67
C LEU A 88 6.07 -11.18 -13.32
N VAL A 89 4.87 -10.75 -12.93
CA VAL A 89 3.60 -11.27 -13.47
C VAL A 89 2.94 -10.34 -14.49
N GLY A 90 3.58 -9.22 -14.82
CA GLY A 90 3.07 -8.26 -15.80
C GLY A 90 3.33 -6.81 -15.44
N ASP A 91 2.56 -5.93 -16.08
CA ASP A 91 2.58 -4.49 -15.84
C ASP A 91 1.16 -3.89 -15.89
N ALA A 92 1.04 -2.57 -15.79
CA ALA A 92 -0.27 -1.89 -15.79
C ALA A 92 -1.11 -2.17 -17.05
N PHE A 93 -0.49 -2.56 -18.15
CA PHE A 93 -1.17 -2.79 -19.44
C PHE A 93 -1.55 -4.27 -19.63
N ALA A 94 -0.71 -5.19 -19.15
CA ALA A 94 -0.89 -6.63 -19.38
C ALA A 94 -0.45 -7.48 -18.18
N ILE A 95 -1.33 -8.38 -17.74
CA ILE A 95 -1.06 -9.40 -16.73
C ILE A 95 -0.85 -10.74 -17.45
N ASN A 96 0.24 -11.42 -17.14
CA ASN A 96 0.53 -12.75 -17.67
C ASN A 96 -0.13 -13.82 -16.78
N LEU A 97 -1.32 -14.27 -17.17
CA LEU A 97 -2.11 -15.23 -16.41
C LEU A 97 -1.44 -16.61 -16.30
N GLU A 98 -0.63 -17.01 -17.30
CA GLU A 98 0.08 -18.27 -17.28
C GLU A 98 1.17 -18.26 -16.21
N VAL A 99 1.94 -17.17 -16.12
CA VAL A 99 2.92 -17.00 -15.04
C VAL A 99 2.21 -16.98 -13.67
N VAL A 100 1.11 -16.24 -13.53
CA VAL A 100 0.33 -16.23 -12.27
C VAL A 100 -0.09 -17.65 -11.90
N ALA A 101 -0.65 -18.43 -12.82
CA ALA A 101 -1.09 -19.80 -12.58
C ALA A 101 0.08 -20.73 -12.18
N THR A 102 1.25 -20.59 -12.85
CA THR A 102 2.46 -21.36 -12.54
C THR A 102 2.96 -21.12 -11.11
N LEU A 103 2.81 -19.91 -10.60
CA LEU A 103 3.20 -19.53 -9.24
C LEU A 103 2.29 -20.12 -8.16
N LYS A 104 1.13 -20.69 -8.53
CA LYS A 104 0.14 -21.32 -7.62
C LYS A 104 -0.18 -20.45 -6.40
N PRO A 105 -0.62 -19.20 -6.59
CA PRO A 105 -1.01 -18.37 -5.47
C PRO A 105 -2.33 -18.85 -4.86
N GLU A 106 -2.51 -18.58 -3.58
CA GLU A 106 -3.77 -18.80 -2.85
C GLU A 106 -4.68 -17.56 -2.95
N LEU A 107 -4.08 -16.40 -3.24
CA LEU A 107 -4.77 -15.11 -3.27
C LEU A 107 -4.11 -14.15 -4.26
N LEU A 108 -4.93 -13.33 -4.91
CA LEU A 108 -4.49 -12.19 -5.71
C LEU A 108 -4.85 -10.89 -4.98
N LEU A 109 -3.86 -10.01 -4.77
CA LEU A 109 -4.09 -8.64 -4.31
C LEU A 109 -4.23 -7.73 -5.52
N VAL A 110 -5.32 -7.00 -5.59
CA VAL A 110 -5.69 -6.15 -6.72
C VAL A 110 -5.94 -4.73 -6.25
N TRP A 111 -5.36 -3.74 -6.92
CA TRP A 111 -5.76 -2.36 -6.76
C TRP A 111 -7.03 -2.10 -7.58
N ARG A 112 -8.12 -1.81 -6.89
CA ARG A 112 -9.47 -1.70 -7.50
C ARG A 112 -9.54 -0.67 -8.61
N SER A 113 -9.02 0.54 -8.40
CA SER A 113 -9.00 1.61 -9.41
C SER A 113 -7.88 1.45 -10.45
N GLY A 114 -6.89 0.63 -10.18
CA GLY A 114 -5.73 0.40 -11.07
C GLY A 114 -5.93 -0.72 -12.07
N ILE A 115 -7.05 -1.44 -12.00
CA ILE A 115 -7.35 -2.54 -12.92
C ILE A 115 -8.60 -2.21 -13.75
N ASN A 116 -8.49 -2.39 -15.07
CA ASN A 116 -9.63 -2.16 -15.96
C ASN A 116 -10.59 -3.36 -15.98
N PRO A 117 -11.86 -3.18 -16.39
CA PRO A 117 -12.86 -4.26 -16.40
C PRO A 117 -12.45 -5.49 -17.21
N ARG A 118 -11.72 -5.32 -18.31
CA ARG A 118 -11.24 -6.43 -19.14
C ARG A 118 -10.19 -7.27 -18.41
N GLN A 119 -9.25 -6.62 -17.73
CA GLN A 119 -8.27 -7.32 -16.90
C GLN A 119 -8.95 -8.06 -15.75
N GLN A 120 -9.94 -7.43 -15.11
CA GLN A 120 -10.71 -8.02 -14.02
C GLN A 120 -11.44 -9.29 -14.47
N GLN A 121 -12.10 -9.26 -15.63
CA GLN A 121 -12.73 -10.45 -16.23
C GLN A 121 -11.72 -11.57 -16.51
N ARG A 122 -10.55 -11.23 -17.05
CA ARG A 122 -9.49 -12.20 -17.29
C ARG A 122 -8.95 -12.83 -16.01
N LEU A 123 -8.75 -12.05 -14.94
CA LEU A 123 -8.32 -12.59 -13.65
C LEU A 123 -9.38 -13.55 -13.06
N ALA A 124 -10.66 -13.27 -13.25
CA ALA A 124 -11.73 -14.14 -12.79
C ALA A 124 -11.68 -15.55 -13.43
N THR A 125 -11.11 -15.69 -14.65
CA THR A 125 -10.96 -17.01 -15.30
C THR A 125 -9.97 -17.94 -14.57
N LEU A 126 -9.12 -17.40 -13.69
CA LEU A 126 -8.21 -18.21 -12.88
C LEU A 126 -8.92 -18.94 -11.74
N GLY A 127 -10.14 -18.53 -11.38
CA GLY A 127 -10.87 -19.12 -10.25
C GLY A 127 -10.22 -18.91 -8.89
N LEU A 128 -9.26 -17.98 -8.80
CA LEU A 128 -8.53 -17.67 -7.57
C LEU A 128 -9.27 -16.60 -6.75
N PRO A 129 -9.20 -16.67 -5.41
CA PRO A 129 -9.68 -15.60 -4.57
C PRO A 129 -8.98 -14.27 -4.88
N ILE A 130 -9.73 -13.18 -4.89
CA ILE A 130 -9.23 -11.83 -5.12
C ILE A 130 -9.53 -11.00 -3.89
N TYR A 131 -8.54 -10.26 -3.40
CA TYR A 131 -8.70 -9.22 -2.39
C TYR A 131 -8.52 -7.85 -3.07
N ALA A 132 -9.61 -7.12 -3.22
CA ALA A 132 -9.61 -5.79 -3.80
C ALA A 132 -9.23 -4.75 -2.74
N ASN A 133 -8.21 -3.94 -3.01
CA ASN A 133 -7.76 -2.87 -2.13
C ASN A 133 -7.94 -1.50 -2.80
N GLU A 134 -8.38 -0.51 -2.02
CA GLU A 134 -8.50 0.88 -2.44
C GLU A 134 -8.11 1.82 -1.28
N ILE A 135 -7.06 2.58 -1.47
CA ILE A 135 -6.56 3.49 -0.44
C ILE A 135 -6.72 4.94 -0.92
N SER A 136 -7.47 5.73 -0.18
CA SER A 136 -7.72 7.15 -0.47
C SER A 136 -7.24 8.09 0.64
N SER A 137 -6.65 7.54 1.72
CA SER A 137 -6.17 8.32 2.87
C SER A 137 -4.96 7.65 3.55
N VAL A 138 -4.22 8.41 4.34
CA VAL A 138 -3.11 7.85 5.14
C VAL A 138 -3.64 6.89 6.22
N ASP A 139 -4.81 7.20 6.80
CA ASP A 139 -5.47 6.27 7.72
C ASP A 139 -5.84 4.96 7.01
N GLY A 140 -6.26 5.03 5.74
CA GLY A 140 -6.48 3.85 4.88
C GLY A 140 -5.23 3.00 4.65
N ILE A 141 -4.03 3.61 4.63
CA ILE A 141 -2.76 2.86 4.59
C ILE A 141 -2.60 2.05 5.88
N ALA A 142 -2.79 2.68 7.03
CA ALA A 142 -2.68 2.02 8.33
C ALA A 142 -3.72 0.90 8.52
N ASP A 143 -4.97 1.15 8.10
CA ASP A 143 -6.03 0.13 8.14
C ASP A 143 -5.73 -1.05 7.22
N THR A 144 -5.17 -0.80 6.03
CA THR A 144 -4.77 -1.87 5.12
C THR A 144 -3.64 -2.70 5.72
N LEU A 145 -2.65 -2.08 6.37
CA LEU A 145 -1.61 -2.82 7.09
C LEU A 145 -2.20 -3.76 8.15
N ARG A 146 -3.14 -3.28 8.98
CA ARG A 146 -3.81 -4.12 9.98
C ARG A 146 -4.60 -5.26 9.35
N ARG A 147 -5.31 -5.00 8.25
CA ARG A 147 -6.02 -6.04 7.49
C ARG A 147 -5.05 -7.08 6.90
N PHE A 148 -3.90 -6.64 6.38
CA PHE A 148 -2.85 -7.54 5.88
C PHE A 148 -2.21 -8.32 7.01
N GLY A 149 -2.01 -7.73 8.19
CA GLY A 149 -1.57 -8.46 9.38
C GLY A 149 -2.45 -9.69 9.65
N ARG A 150 -3.77 -9.49 9.69
CA ARG A 150 -4.73 -10.59 9.86
C ARG A 150 -4.73 -11.56 8.68
N LEU A 151 -4.62 -11.05 7.44
CA LEU A 151 -4.61 -11.86 6.23
C LEU A 151 -3.43 -12.85 6.20
N PHE A 152 -2.28 -12.43 6.72
CA PHE A 152 -1.03 -13.19 6.69
C PHE A 152 -0.64 -13.80 8.05
N GLY A 153 -1.35 -13.49 9.14
CA GLY A 153 -0.99 -13.93 10.50
C GLY A 153 0.25 -13.22 11.04
N THR A 154 0.41 -11.94 10.70
CA THR A 154 1.57 -11.11 11.09
C THR A 154 1.14 -9.84 11.83
N GLU A 155 0.05 -9.92 12.61
CA GLU A 155 -0.63 -8.78 13.24
C GLU A 155 0.33 -7.89 14.04
N ALA A 156 1.22 -8.48 14.83
CA ALA A 156 2.14 -7.70 15.68
C ALA A 156 3.07 -6.78 14.85
N VAL A 157 3.57 -7.26 13.70
CA VAL A 157 4.43 -6.47 12.80
C VAL A 157 3.60 -5.43 12.07
N ALA A 158 2.44 -5.83 11.56
CA ALA A 158 1.54 -4.99 10.80
C ALA A 158 0.98 -3.84 11.65
N ASP A 159 0.55 -4.11 12.90
CA ASP A 159 0.04 -3.10 13.84
C ASP A 159 1.14 -2.10 14.21
N ALA A 160 2.36 -2.56 14.43
CA ALA A 160 3.50 -1.69 14.69
C ALA A 160 3.81 -0.79 13.47
N ALA A 161 3.71 -1.31 12.24
CA ALA A 161 3.90 -0.54 11.02
C ALA A 161 2.77 0.49 10.82
N ALA A 162 1.53 0.10 11.06
CA ALA A 162 0.36 0.98 11.03
C ALA A 162 0.50 2.15 12.02
N LEU A 163 0.83 1.84 13.27
CA LEU A 163 1.02 2.86 14.31
C LEU A 163 2.17 3.82 13.97
N ARG A 164 3.31 3.32 13.46
CA ARG A 164 4.41 4.19 13.00
C ARG A 164 3.96 5.14 11.90
N THR A 165 3.19 4.65 10.92
CA THR A 165 2.66 5.45 9.81
C THR A 165 1.76 6.58 10.34
N GLU A 166 0.83 6.26 11.24
CA GLU A 166 -0.09 7.22 11.86
C GLU A 166 0.64 8.28 12.71
N LEU A 167 1.63 7.85 13.50
CA LEU A 167 2.42 8.76 14.35
C LEU A 167 3.21 9.76 13.51
N ARG A 168 3.94 9.27 12.51
CA ARG A 168 4.73 10.11 11.61
C ARG A 168 3.86 11.10 10.82
N TRP A 169 2.68 10.65 10.39
CA TRP A 169 1.72 11.53 9.72
C TRP A 169 1.19 12.62 10.64
N ARG A 170 0.86 12.29 11.90
CA ARG A 170 0.43 13.28 12.91
C ARG A 170 1.52 14.31 13.21
N GLU A 171 2.76 13.86 13.37
CA GLU A 171 3.92 14.73 13.60
C GLU A 171 4.13 15.71 12.43
N LEU A 172 4.06 15.20 11.20
CA LEU A 172 4.17 16.02 9.99
C LEU A 172 3.10 17.11 9.95
N ARG A 173 1.84 16.75 10.18
CA ARG A 173 0.72 17.71 10.23
C ARG A 173 0.88 18.73 11.36
N ALA A 174 1.33 18.31 12.52
CA ALA A 174 1.56 19.22 13.66
C ALA A 174 2.66 20.22 13.35
N ARG A 175 3.73 19.79 12.68
CA ARG A 175 4.89 20.61 12.33
C ARG A 175 4.61 21.63 11.23
N TYR A 176 3.88 21.26 10.19
CA TYR A 176 3.76 22.07 8.96
C TYR A 176 2.35 22.62 8.71
N GLY A 177 1.31 21.97 9.20
CA GLY A 177 -0.07 22.24 8.78
C GLY A 177 -0.63 23.61 9.14
N ARG A 178 -0.01 24.33 10.10
CA ARG A 178 -0.43 25.67 10.54
C ARG A 178 0.48 26.80 10.04
N ARG A 179 1.44 26.49 9.17
CA ARG A 179 2.32 27.49 8.60
C ARG A 179 1.60 28.30 7.52
N SER A 180 2.16 29.47 7.17
CA SER A 180 1.60 30.33 6.12
C SER A 180 1.33 29.53 4.85
N PRO A 181 0.13 29.68 4.23
CA PRO A 181 -0.25 28.86 3.09
C PRO A 181 0.58 29.21 1.84
N VAL A 182 0.88 28.16 1.04
CA VAL A 182 1.57 28.26 -0.25
C VAL A 182 0.70 27.65 -1.31
N ARG A 183 0.47 28.37 -2.44
CA ARG A 183 -0.25 27.84 -3.60
C ARG A 183 0.65 26.84 -4.33
N VAL A 184 0.20 25.57 -4.39
CA VAL A 184 0.97 24.44 -4.93
C VAL A 184 0.28 23.89 -6.17
N PHE A 185 1.01 23.77 -7.26
CA PHE A 185 0.68 22.96 -8.40
C PHE A 185 1.47 21.66 -8.33
N TYR A 186 0.81 20.52 -8.22
CA TYR A 186 1.46 19.23 -8.30
C TYR A 186 1.29 18.65 -9.71
N GLN A 187 2.38 18.53 -10.44
CA GLN A 187 2.40 17.96 -11.79
C GLN A 187 2.55 16.44 -11.71
N LEU A 188 1.46 15.72 -11.98
CA LEU A 188 1.47 14.26 -12.09
C LEU A 188 2.07 13.79 -13.41
N TRP A 189 1.73 14.49 -14.51
CA TRP A 189 2.17 14.18 -15.86
C TRP A 189 2.33 15.45 -16.65
N HIS A 190 3.20 15.45 -17.66
CA HIS A 190 3.54 16.67 -18.41
C HIS A 190 2.83 16.79 -19.76
N GLU A 191 2.45 15.67 -20.39
CA GLU A 191 1.79 15.65 -21.69
C GLU A 191 0.81 14.48 -21.83
N PRO A 192 -0.51 14.71 -21.69
CA PRO A 192 -1.13 16.00 -21.32
C PRO A 192 -0.76 16.44 -19.91
N LEU A 193 -0.84 17.75 -19.64
CA LEU A 193 -0.56 18.29 -18.31
C LEU A 193 -1.65 17.83 -17.33
N MET A 194 -1.25 17.00 -16.35
CA MET A 194 -2.18 16.40 -15.37
C MET A 194 -1.79 16.78 -13.95
N THR A 195 -2.78 16.92 -13.11
CA THR A 195 -2.63 17.25 -11.69
C THR A 195 -3.52 16.36 -10.82
N ALA A 196 -3.51 16.58 -9.50
CA ALA A 196 -4.32 15.88 -8.52
C ALA A 196 -5.46 16.75 -8.00
N ASN A 197 -6.67 16.20 -7.90
CA ASN A 197 -7.79 16.88 -7.25
C ASN A 197 -7.85 16.61 -5.73
N ARG A 198 -8.91 17.12 -5.06
CA ARG A 198 -9.09 16.95 -3.59
C ARG A 198 -9.26 15.51 -3.11
N SER A 199 -9.68 14.60 -3.98
CA SER A 199 -9.87 13.18 -3.64
C SER A 199 -8.59 12.36 -3.76
N HIS A 200 -7.53 12.93 -4.32
CA HIS A 200 -6.24 12.26 -4.48
C HIS A 200 -5.43 12.34 -3.18
N LEU A 201 -4.68 11.28 -2.85
CA LEU A 201 -3.87 11.20 -1.63
C LEU A 201 -2.81 12.33 -1.56
N ILE A 202 -2.25 12.76 -2.70
CA ILE A 202 -1.31 13.88 -2.80
C ILE A 202 -1.92 15.19 -2.30
N HIS A 203 -3.22 15.43 -2.53
CA HIS A 203 -3.88 16.60 -1.96
C HIS A 203 -3.81 16.62 -0.44
N GLN A 204 -4.00 15.46 0.21
CA GLN A 204 -3.88 15.39 1.68
C GLN A 204 -2.46 15.75 2.13
N ALA A 205 -1.42 15.34 1.38
CA ALA A 205 -0.06 15.75 1.67
C ALA A 205 0.14 17.25 1.52
N ILE A 206 -0.37 17.88 0.45
CA ILE A 206 -0.30 19.33 0.25
C ILE A 206 -0.93 20.08 1.43
N ILE A 207 -2.16 19.69 1.82
CA ILE A 207 -2.87 20.32 2.95
C ILE A 207 -2.15 20.08 4.28
N ALA A 208 -1.65 18.86 4.51
CA ALA A 208 -0.89 18.52 5.71
C ALA A 208 0.38 19.35 5.88
N CYS A 209 0.96 19.80 4.76
CA CYS A 209 2.14 20.66 4.71
C CYS A 209 1.81 22.17 4.78
N GLY A 210 0.53 22.55 4.97
CA GLY A 210 0.10 23.96 4.93
C GLY A 210 0.07 24.53 3.51
N GLY A 211 -0.03 23.69 2.48
CA GLY A 211 -0.19 24.14 1.09
C GLY A 211 -1.67 24.28 0.70
N ILE A 212 -1.91 25.00 -0.39
CA ILE A 212 -3.19 25.09 -1.10
C ILE A 212 -3.02 24.40 -2.45
N ASN A 213 -3.73 23.33 -2.68
CA ASN A 213 -3.77 22.71 -4.01
C ASN A 213 -4.62 23.58 -4.95
N VAL A 214 -3.97 24.23 -5.89
CA VAL A 214 -4.63 25.18 -6.80
C VAL A 214 -5.68 24.54 -7.72
N PHE A 215 -5.63 23.21 -7.88
CA PHE A 215 -6.59 22.43 -8.66
C PHE A 215 -7.42 21.44 -7.82
N GLY A 216 -7.44 21.61 -6.52
CA GLY A 216 -8.22 20.74 -5.63
C GLY A 216 -9.71 20.67 -5.94
N GLY A 217 -10.28 21.68 -6.61
CA GLY A 217 -11.69 21.75 -7.00
C GLY A 217 -12.05 21.07 -8.33
N GLN A 218 -11.09 20.64 -9.12
CA GLN A 218 -11.35 20.05 -10.44
C GLN A 218 -12.06 18.69 -10.35
N PRO A 219 -12.96 18.36 -11.28
CA PRO A 219 -13.57 17.04 -11.37
C PRO A 219 -12.54 15.97 -11.80
N GLY A 220 -12.80 14.72 -11.44
CA GLY A 220 -11.88 13.60 -11.71
C GLY A 220 -10.72 13.53 -10.73
N LEU A 221 -10.17 12.34 -10.50
CA LEU A 221 -9.09 12.11 -9.54
C LEU A 221 -7.78 12.77 -9.99
N THR A 222 -7.47 12.61 -11.28
CA THR A 222 -6.27 13.12 -11.94
C THR A 222 -6.66 13.95 -13.17
N PRO A 223 -7.18 15.18 -12.98
CA PRO A 223 -7.67 15.99 -14.09
C PRO A 223 -6.54 16.45 -15.01
N THR A 224 -6.82 16.48 -16.32
CA THR A 224 -6.02 17.20 -17.29
C THR A 224 -6.39 18.69 -17.23
N VAL A 225 -5.39 19.54 -17.25
CA VAL A 225 -5.55 21.01 -17.24
C VAL A 225 -4.79 21.62 -18.41
N SER A 226 -5.25 22.78 -18.87
CA SER A 226 -4.50 23.51 -19.90
C SER A 226 -3.36 24.30 -19.27
N TRP A 227 -2.35 24.64 -20.06
CA TRP A 227 -1.26 25.51 -19.63
C TRP A 227 -1.76 26.90 -19.22
N GLU A 228 -2.78 27.45 -19.94
CA GLU A 228 -3.39 28.74 -19.61
C GLU A 228 -4.03 28.70 -18.22
N ALA A 229 -4.77 27.63 -17.89
CA ALA A 229 -5.36 27.46 -16.57
C ALA A 229 -4.30 27.30 -15.48
N ALA A 230 -3.22 26.57 -15.77
CA ALA A 230 -2.12 26.37 -14.83
C ALA A 230 -1.36 27.69 -14.55
N VAL A 231 -1.13 28.50 -15.57
CA VAL A 231 -0.52 29.85 -15.46
C VAL A 231 -1.45 30.81 -14.73
N ALA A 232 -2.75 30.82 -15.06
CA ALA A 232 -3.73 31.68 -14.40
C ALA A 232 -3.93 31.36 -12.91
N ALA A 233 -3.69 30.11 -12.49
CA ALA A 233 -3.71 29.70 -11.09
C ALA A 233 -2.53 30.29 -10.29
N ASP A 234 -1.50 30.80 -10.95
CA ASP A 234 -0.31 31.42 -10.39
C ASP A 234 0.26 30.67 -9.15
N PRO A 235 0.70 29.41 -9.30
CA PRO A 235 1.27 28.69 -8.18
C PRO A 235 2.57 29.35 -7.70
N GLN A 236 2.81 29.28 -6.37
CA GLN A 236 4.04 29.73 -5.74
C GLN A 236 5.09 28.61 -5.69
N LEU A 237 4.64 27.39 -5.87
CA LEU A 237 5.47 26.19 -5.96
C LEU A 237 4.89 25.25 -7.02
N VAL A 238 5.73 24.81 -7.95
CA VAL A 238 5.42 23.70 -8.86
C VAL A 238 6.24 22.50 -8.44
N VAL A 239 5.56 21.39 -8.18
CA VAL A 239 6.19 20.14 -7.74
C VAL A 239 5.86 19.02 -8.69
N THR A 240 6.85 18.20 -8.99
CA THR A 240 6.66 16.87 -9.59
C THR A 240 7.43 15.83 -8.79
N SER A 241 7.12 14.56 -8.98
CA SER A 241 7.99 13.47 -8.55
C SER A 241 8.38 12.64 -9.76
N GLY A 242 9.63 12.17 -9.78
CA GLY A 242 10.17 11.37 -10.86
C GLY A 242 10.81 10.10 -10.32
N SER A 243 10.98 9.10 -11.18
CA SER A 243 11.92 8.01 -10.92
C SER A 243 13.36 8.52 -11.08
N ASP A 244 14.30 7.84 -10.45
CA ASP A 244 15.74 8.15 -10.61
C ASP A 244 16.20 8.02 -12.09
N ASN A 245 15.40 7.35 -12.92
CA ASN A 245 15.63 7.13 -14.35
C ASN A 245 14.82 8.05 -15.29
N GLU A 246 13.92 8.88 -14.77
CA GLU A 246 13.15 9.84 -15.56
C GLU A 246 13.38 11.26 -15.04
N PRO A 247 14.07 12.13 -15.81
CA PRO A 247 14.25 13.50 -15.41
C PRO A 247 12.90 14.18 -15.22
N ALA A 248 12.76 14.91 -14.15
CA ALA A 248 11.57 15.70 -13.87
C ALA A 248 11.39 16.75 -14.97
N ARG A 249 10.30 16.64 -15.72
CA ARG A 249 10.07 17.53 -16.87
C ARG A 249 9.35 18.81 -16.41
N LEU A 250 10.09 19.67 -15.71
CA LEU A 250 9.62 21.00 -15.30
C LEU A 250 10.12 22.12 -16.24
N GLU A 251 10.96 21.81 -17.23
CA GLU A 251 11.55 22.80 -18.15
C GLU A 251 10.46 23.57 -18.91
N ALA A 252 9.34 22.91 -19.22
CA ALA A 252 8.24 23.55 -19.90
C ALA A 252 7.62 24.75 -19.14
N TRP A 253 7.83 24.82 -17.80
CA TRP A 253 7.40 25.97 -17.01
C TRP A 253 8.25 27.20 -17.20
N GLN A 254 9.52 27.07 -17.54
CA GLN A 254 10.48 28.18 -17.64
C GLN A 254 10.05 29.26 -18.65
N ARG A 255 9.24 28.90 -19.65
CA ARG A 255 8.68 29.85 -20.62
C ARG A 255 7.67 30.84 -20.02
N PHE A 256 7.18 30.60 -18.81
CA PHE A 256 6.16 31.40 -18.13
C PHE A 256 6.77 32.18 -16.96
N SER A 257 7.70 33.08 -17.26
CA SER A 257 8.45 33.87 -16.25
C SER A 257 7.54 34.72 -15.34
N GLN A 258 6.30 34.99 -15.74
CA GLN A 258 5.30 35.72 -14.95
C GLN A 258 4.69 34.87 -13.81
N VAL A 259 4.82 33.54 -13.83
CA VAL A 259 4.32 32.66 -12.77
C VAL A 259 5.20 32.77 -11.53
N SER A 260 4.60 33.00 -10.37
CA SER A 260 5.31 33.20 -9.10
C SER A 260 6.35 32.11 -8.82
N ALA A 261 6.02 30.85 -9.05
CA ALA A 261 6.95 29.73 -8.86
C ALA A 261 8.17 29.80 -9.79
N VAL A 262 7.99 30.23 -11.02
CA VAL A 262 9.07 30.35 -12.00
C VAL A 262 9.97 31.52 -11.66
N ALA A 263 9.36 32.68 -11.36
CA ALA A 263 10.09 33.90 -10.98
C ALA A 263 10.95 33.70 -9.73
N ALA A 264 10.49 32.90 -8.77
CA ALA A 264 11.21 32.60 -7.52
C ALA A 264 12.12 31.36 -7.60
N GLY A 265 12.13 30.63 -8.71
CA GLY A 265 12.92 29.38 -8.85
C GLY A 265 12.35 28.19 -8.07
N HIS A 266 11.06 28.21 -7.73
CA HIS A 266 10.38 27.18 -6.97
C HIS A 266 9.79 26.08 -7.87
N LEU A 267 10.63 25.53 -8.76
CA LEU A 267 10.32 24.36 -9.57
C LEU A 267 11.06 23.16 -8.97
N VAL A 268 10.32 22.25 -8.31
CA VAL A 268 10.93 21.21 -7.49
C VAL A 268 10.56 19.81 -8.00
N ALA A 269 11.57 19.02 -8.31
CA ALA A 269 11.43 17.59 -8.53
C ALA A 269 11.72 16.85 -7.21
N LEU A 270 10.73 16.13 -6.70
CA LEU A 270 10.93 15.26 -5.55
C LEU A 270 11.49 13.90 -6.00
N PRO A 271 12.43 13.31 -5.24
CA PRO A 271 13.03 12.04 -5.62
C PRO A 271 12.05 10.89 -5.52
N GLY A 272 12.08 10.00 -6.51
CA GLY A 272 11.35 8.74 -6.52
C GLY A 272 9.82 8.87 -6.59
N HIS A 273 9.15 7.72 -6.51
CA HIS A 273 7.69 7.62 -6.61
C HIS A 273 6.96 7.59 -5.27
N ARG A 274 7.59 7.97 -4.17
CA ARG A 274 7.04 7.80 -2.81
C ARG A 274 5.68 8.46 -2.62
N LEU A 275 5.46 9.66 -3.17
CA LEU A 275 4.14 10.34 -3.14
C LEU A 275 3.08 9.70 -4.06
N ALA A 276 3.49 8.90 -5.03
CA ALA A 276 2.57 8.19 -5.91
C ALA A 276 2.18 6.80 -5.39
N ARG A 277 2.78 6.34 -4.26
CA ARG A 277 2.58 5.01 -3.71
C ARG A 277 1.76 5.05 -2.44
N MET A 278 0.65 4.34 -2.43
CA MET A 278 -0.28 4.22 -1.29
C MET A 278 0.27 3.19 -0.28
N SER A 279 1.45 3.47 0.27
CA SER A 279 2.20 2.64 1.22
C SER A 279 2.77 3.51 2.34
N PRO A 280 3.41 2.96 3.39
CA PRO A 280 4.08 3.76 4.41
C PRO A 280 5.11 4.74 3.85
N ALA A 281 5.74 4.45 2.70
CA ALA A 281 6.67 5.35 2.02
C ALA A 281 6.04 6.68 1.58
N PHE A 282 4.70 6.74 1.46
CA PHE A 282 3.97 7.98 1.20
C PHE A 282 4.28 9.08 2.23
N VAL A 283 4.43 8.72 3.50
CA VAL A 283 4.73 9.69 4.56
C VAL A 283 6.12 10.30 4.39
N ASP A 284 7.09 9.52 3.89
CA ASP A 284 8.43 10.05 3.55
C ASP A 284 8.36 11.01 2.36
N GLY A 285 7.58 10.66 1.34
CA GLY A 285 7.31 11.55 0.21
C GLY A 285 6.60 12.83 0.64
N ALA A 286 5.66 12.73 1.56
CA ALA A 286 4.95 13.89 2.11
C ALA A 286 5.89 14.79 2.93
N LEU A 287 6.86 14.23 3.67
CA LEU A 287 7.87 15.03 4.37
C LEU A 287 8.72 15.84 3.39
N ALA A 288 9.19 15.22 2.31
CA ALA A 288 9.95 15.92 1.27
C ALA A 288 9.11 17.03 0.60
N LEU A 289 7.82 16.80 0.38
CA LEU A 289 6.89 17.82 -0.10
C LEU A 289 6.74 18.97 0.92
N CYS A 290 6.58 18.67 2.20
CA CYS A 290 6.48 19.69 3.25
C CYS A 290 7.73 20.57 3.30
N GLU A 291 8.90 19.99 3.17
CA GLU A 291 10.17 20.73 3.12
C GLU A 291 10.26 21.62 1.87
N ALA A 292 9.78 21.14 0.71
CA ALA A 292 9.72 21.96 -0.50
C ALA A 292 8.75 23.13 -0.35
N ILE A 293 7.55 22.89 0.20
CA ILE A 293 6.57 23.95 0.51
C ILE A 293 7.15 24.94 1.52
N ASP A 294 7.89 24.46 2.51
CA ASP A 294 8.46 25.32 3.54
C ASP A 294 9.52 26.26 2.99
N ARG A 295 10.41 25.76 2.11
CA ARG A 295 11.40 26.58 1.41
C ARG A 295 10.77 27.65 0.51
N SER A 296 9.62 27.38 -0.08
CA SER A 296 8.94 28.35 -0.96
C SER A 296 8.15 29.44 -0.23
N ARG A 297 8.22 29.50 1.12
CA ARG A 297 7.65 30.61 1.92
C ARG A 297 8.57 31.81 2.00
N HIS A 298 9.80 31.67 1.63
CA HIS A 298 10.87 32.67 1.70
C HIS A 298 11.35 32.97 0.27
#